data_ea6beb9052c6055d2166ff8b7a5a3681
#
_entry.id   ea6beb9052c6055d2166ff8b7a5a3681
#
_cell.length_a   1.000
_cell.length_b   1.000
_cell.length_c   1.000
_cell.angle_alpha   90.00
_cell.angle_beta   90.00
_cell.angle_gamma   90.00
#
_symmetry.space_group_name_H-M   'P 1'
#
loop_
_entity.id
_entity.type
_entity.pdbx_description
1 polymer ?
#
loop_
_entity_poly.entity_id
_entity_poly.type
_entity_poly.pdbx_seq_one_letter_code
_entity_poly.pdbx_strand_id
1 'polypeptide(L)'
;MFVVPFRWIKTYALVILITLVCNITVFFRDALITARFGATLVTDAYTIALLIPEVLFNIFGNSLTANFVPIYYEAERAQRHRRFVATLFSLYLLLAGLIFLFGFKHTTFLITIFSSGFSGPAVGTASFLLRIFLVNIFLITVTNFSLAFLQAHKQFIIPSAIGIFYNFAVIAGVYYNGTGPALDALIIGTIVGFIIQFMVLMPQAVYWGLPLPAWRITVSPEIRKYVVLTLPVAFLAILGQLTIVMENYFASRLGEGSITTLNLGNRVLMGVYSTLITTTMLIVYPVLSKSIVQKEFKLTAAIMQKIINLLIILLLPLAVYFFINAGSLIDMIFKRGAFNAKQSALTATVFQGYIVGLFFYALRDLLLRYFFAAYNIPVLILNGLANTTLNFLYLMVLVPLIGLPGISLAAAFSVGSSCLILFLLARKQAPLFRQLKFFRLISKALLAAGLSMLIAGLSKPSINLYLAGENIFHELLRQGTEFILFGCFYCLFCLIMFKKRYLFA
;
A
#
# COMPACT_ATOMS: atom_id res chain seq x y z
N MET A 1 2.55 -21.03 -24.89
CA MET A 1 2.96 -21.38 -23.52
C MET A 1 4.32 -20.73 -23.29
N PHE A 2 4.38 -19.62 -22.53
CA PHE A 2 5.67 -18.98 -22.21
C PHE A 2 6.36 -19.86 -21.17
N VAL A 3 7.39 -20.57 -21.56
CA VAL A 3 8.31 -21.21 -20.62
C VAL A 3 9.11 -20.09 -19.99
N VAL A 4 8.65 -19.61 -18.81
CA VAL A 4 9.46 -18.72 -17.99
C VAL A 4 10.70 -19.51 -17.58
N PRO A 5 11.94 -19.06 -17.88
CA PRO A 5 13.13 -19.79 -17.50
C PRO A 5 13.12 -20.07 -16.00
N PHE A 6 13.45 -21.28 -15.57
CA PHE A 6 13.41 -21.72 -14.16
C PHE A 6 14.18 -20.78 -13.21
N ARG A 7 15.20 -20.10 -13.71
CA ARG A 7 15.98 -19.09 -13.00
C ARG A 7 15.11 -17.87 -12.57
N TRP A 8 14.17 -17.45 -13.42
CA TRP A 8 13.25 -16.34 -13.10
C TRP A 8 12.22 -16.73 -12.04
N ILE A 9 11.73 -17.97 -12.07
CA ILE A 9 10.78 -18.48 -11.06
C ILE A 9 11.43 -18.43 -9.68
N LYS A 10 12.70 -18.87 -9.56
CA LYS A 10 13.45 -18.78 -8.29
C LYS A 10 13.62 -17.33 -7.81
N THR A 11 13.96 -16.42 -8.70
CA THR A 11 14.13 -14.99 -8.35
C THR A 11 12.81 -14.38 -7.88
N TYR A 12 11.69 -14.64 -8.57
CA TYR A 12 10.37 -14.16 -8.16
C TYR A 12 9.93 -14.75 -6.83
N ALA A 13 10.12 -16.05 -6.60
CA ALA A 13 9.81 -16.68 -5.32
C ALA A 13 10.61 -16.06 -4.16
N LEU A 14 11.89 -15.78 -4.38
CA LEU A 14 12.75 -15.12 -3.39
C LEU A 14 12.30 -13.68 -3.12
N VAL A 15 11.96 -12.90 -4.15
CA VAL A 15 11.42 -11.55 -3.99
C VAL A 15 10.12 -11.55 -3.19
N ILE A 16 9.22 -12.50 -3.47
CA ILE A 16 7.96 -12.65 -2.71
C ILE A 16 8.26 -12.97 -1.24
N LEU A 17 9.18 -13.90 -0.97
CA LEU A 17 9.57 -14.25 0.41
C LEU A 17 10.17 -13.05 1.14
N ILE A 18 11.08 -12.31 0.50
CA ILE A 18 11.67 -11.09 1.07
C ILE A 18 10.60 -10.04 1.37
N THR A 19 9.64 -9.85 0.46
CA THR A 19 8.53 -8.91 0.67
C THR A 19 7.64 -9.32 1.85
N LEU A 20 7.37 -10.61 2.01
CA LEU A 20 6.65 -11.13 3.19
C LEU A 20 7.41 -10.86 4.48
N VAL A 21 8.71 -11.14 4.52
CA VAL A 21 9.57 -10.83 5.68
C VAL A 21 9.58 -9.32 5.96
N CYS A 22 9.65 -8.49 4.91
CA CYS A 22 9.57 -7.04 5.06
C CYS A 22 8.25 -6.61 5.71
N ASN A 23 7.10 -7.14 5.26
CA ASN A 23 5.80 -6.85 5.85
C ASN A 23 5.73 -7.26 7.34
N ILE A 24 6.28 -8.42 7.69
CA ILE A 24 6.35 -8.88 9.09
C ILE A 24 7.18 -7.90 9.93
N THR A 25 8.34 -7.45 9.43
CA THR A 25 9.18 -6.49 10.15
C THR A 25 8.51 -5.12 10.31
N VAL A 26 7.67 -4.69 9.34
CA VAL A 26 6.85 -3.47 9.47
C VAL A 26 5.87 -3.60 10.63
N PHE A 27 5.11 -4.71 10.71
CA PHE A 27 4.16 -4.94 11.82
C PHE A 27 4.87 -4.97 13.17
N PHE A 28 6.00 -5.65 13.24
CA PHE A 28 6.79 -5.73 14.49
C PHE A 28 7.31 -4.36 14.93
N ARG A 29 7.81 -3.54 13.98
CA ARG A 29 8.21 -2.16 14.23
C ARG A 29 7.05 -1.32 14.78
N ASP A 30 5.91 -1.35 14.09
CA ASP A 30 4.74 -0.54 14.46
C ASP A 30 4.18 -0.99 15.83
N ALA A 31 4.18 -2.31 16.11
CA ALA A 31 3.80 -2.85 17.41
C ALA A 31 4.74 -2.39 18.54
N LEU A 32 6.05 -2.31 18.30
CA LEU A 32 7.01 -1.80 19.28
C LEU A 32 6.86 -0.29 19.51
N ILE A 33 6.67 0.50 18.45
CA ILE A 33 6.43 1.94 18.58
C ILE A 33 5.18 2.18 19.42
N THR A 34 4.08 1.50 19.09
CA THR A 34 2.82 1.67 19.82
C THR A 34 2.84 1.08 21.22
N ALA A 35 3.55 0.00 21.45
CA ALA A 35 3.74 -0.55 22.79
C ALA A 35 4.48 0.44 23.71
N ARG A 36 5.38 1.25 23.16
CA ARG A 36 6.18 2.20 23.93
C ARG A 36 5.51 3.57 24.09
N PHE A 37 4.93 4.10 23.01
CA PHE A 37 4.39 5.45 22.97
C PHE A 37 2.85 5.50 23.01
N GLY A 38 2.16 4.39 22.82
CA GLY A 38 0.71 4.36 22.63
C GLY A 38 0.26 5.04 21.32
N ALA A 39 -1.05 5.20 21.15
CA ALA A 39 -1.62 6.11 20.18
C ALA A 39 -1.85 7.46 20.90
N THR A 40 -0.91 8.36 20.74
CA THR A 40 -0.83 9.64 21.45
C THR A 40 -0.52 10.77 20.48
N LEU A 41 -0.55 12.00 20.98
CA LEU A 41 -0.17 13.18 20.21
C LEU A 41 1.28 13.09 19.66
N VAL A 42 2.19 12.44 20.39
CA VAL A 42 3.59 12.26 19.97
C VAL A 42 3.67 11.33 18.76
N THR A 43 2.95 10.21 18.79
CA THR A 43 2.92 9.26 17.64
C THR A 43 2.16 9.82 16.44
N ASP A 44 1.14 10.65 16.68
CA ASP A 44 0.45 11.38 15.60
C ASP A 44 1.38 12.39 14.93
N ALA A 45 2.11 13.21 15.73
CA ALA A 45 3.08 14.17 15.22
C ALA A 45 4.21 13.49 14.44
N TYR A 46 4.74 12.37 14.96
CA TYR A 46 5.73 11.54 14.28
C TYR A 46 5.22 10.99 12.94
N THR A 47 4.01 10.46 12.92
CA THR A 47 3.39 9.90 11.71
C THR A 47 3.21 10.97 10.64
N ILE A 48 2.67 12.14 10.99
CA ILE A 48 2.49 13.26 10.06
C ILE A 48 3.84 13.79 9.55
N ALA A 49 4.83 13.91 10.43
CA ALA A 49 6.15 14.40 10.06
C ALA A 49 6.89 13.48 9.07
N LEU A 50 6.65 12.16 9.13
CA LEU A 50 7.15 11.21 8.14
C LEU A 50 6.33 11.20 6.86
N LEU A 51 5.01 11.33 6.98
CA LEU A 51 4.09 11.26 5.86
C LEU A 51 4.28 12.41 4.87
N ILE A 52 4.53 13.63 5.36
CA ILE A 52 4.63 14.82 4.49
C ILE A 52 5.75 14.70 3.44
N PRO A 53 7.03 14.40 3.78
CA PRO A 53 8.08 14.21 2.79
C PRO A 53 7.77 13.06 1.80
N GLU A 54 7.16 11.98 2.29
CA GLU A 54 6.76 10.84 1.47
C GLU A 54 5.67 11.21 0.46
N VAL A 55 4.62 11.88 0.89
CA VAL A 55 3.53 12.36 0.01
C VAL A 55 4.06 13.31 -1.05
N LEU A 56 4.87 14.29 -0.67
CA LEU A 56 5.45 15.26 -1.60
C LEU A 56 6.38 14.60 -2.62
N PHE A 57 7.16 13.61 -2.20
CA PHE A 57 8.01 12.86 -3.11
C PHE A 57 7.20 11.95 -4.03
N ASN A 58 6.19 11.23 -3.53
CA ASN A 58 5.42 10.23 -4.28
C ASN A 58 4.66 10.81 -5.46
N ILE A 59 4.35 12.10 -5.46
CA ILE A 59 3.75 12.80 -6.61
C ILE A 59 4.63 12.59 -7.86
N PHE A 60 5.93 12.65 -7.71
CA PHE A 60 6.90 12.50 -8.80
C PHE A 60 7.54 11.11 -8.83
N GLY A 61 7.73 10.48 -7.66
CA GLY A 61 8.36 9.16 -7.51
C GLY A 61 7.60 8.04 -8.22
N ASN A 62 6.26 8.09 -8.22
CA ASN A 62 5.44 7.11 -8.93
C ASN A 62 5.66 7.14 -10.45
N SER A 63 5.92 8.32 -11.03
CA SER A 63 6.23 8.45 -12.44
C SER A 63 7.64 7.95 -12.78
N LEU A 64 8.57 8.02 -11.82
CA LEU A 64 9.91 7.46 -11.97
C LEU A 64 9.83 5.95 -12.22
N THR A 65 9.10 5.22 -11.38
CA THR A 65 8.97 3.76 -11.56
C THR A 65 8.19 3.38 -12.82
N ALA A 66 7.21 4.17 -13.24
CA ALA A 66 6.38 3.87 -14.40
C ALA A 66 7.09 4.13 -15.75
N ASN A 67 7.81 5.25 -15.88
CA ASN A 67 8.29 5.74 -17.17
C ASN A 67 9.81 5.56 -17.37
N PHE A 68 10.58 5.36 -16.30
CA PHE A 68 12.04 5.29 -16.38
C PHE A 68 12.51 4.13 -17.25
N VAL A 69 12.06 2.91 -16.96
CA VAL A 69 12.56 1.68 -17.59
C VAL A 69 12.37 1.68 -19.11
N PRO A 70 11.16 1.98 -19.66
CA PRO A 70 10.98 2.03 -21.11
C PRO A 70 11.89 3.04 -21.81
N ILE A 71 12.01 4.26 -21.24
CA ILE A 71 12.81 5.33 -21.84
C ILE A 71 14.30 5.08 -21.67
N TYR A 72 14.72 4.44 -20.57
CA TYR A 72 16.09 3.99 -20.38
C TYR A 72 16.54 3.09 -21.53
N TYR A 73 15.75 2.07 -21.91
CA TYR A 73 16.08 1.17 -23.01
C TYR A 73 16.07 1.86 -24.39
N GLU A 74 15.20 2.86 -24.59
CA GLU A 74 15.25 3.70 -25.81
C GLU A 74 16.55 4.51 -25.87
N ALA A 75 16.94 5.13 -24.76
CA ALA A 75 18.18 5.90 -24.64
C ALA A 75 19.42 5.00 -24.76
N GLU A 76 19.37 3.75 -24.29
CA GLU A 76 20.42 2.76 -24.43
C GLU A 76 20.66 2.39 -25.90
N ARG A 77 19.60 2.12 -26.66
CA ARG A 77 19.68 1.88 -28.11
C ARG A 77 20.28 3.07 -28.86
N ALA A 78 20.01 4.28 -28.40
CA ALA A 78 20.56 5.52 -28.95
C ALA A 78 21.97 5.86 -28.42
N GLN A 79 22.58 5.01 -27.59
CA GLN A 79 23.89 5.23 -26.95
C GLN A 79 23.94 6.52 -26.07
N ARG A 80 22.77 6.94 -25.52
CA ARG A 80 22.61 8.19 -24.75
C ARG A 80 22.16 7.94 -23.31
N HIS A 81 22.05 6.67 -22.88
CA HIS A 81 21.49 6.30 -21.57
C HIS A 81 22.24 6.96 -20.40
N ARG A 82 23.58 7.03 -20.43
CA ARG A 82 24.35 7.67 -19.35
C ARG A 82 23.98 9.13 -19.17
N ARG A 83 23.86 9.89 -20.28
CA ARG A 83 23.48 11.30 -20.24
C ARG A 83 22.03 11.48 -19.80
N PHE A 84 21.12 10.64 -20.28
CA PHE A 84 19.73 10.61 -19.87
C PHE A 84 19.60 10.40 -18.37
N VAL A 85 20.22 9.33 -17.82
CA VAL A 85 20.18 8.98 -16.40
C VAL A 85 20.79 10.09 -15.54
N ALA A 86 21.98 10.60 -15.89
CA ALA A 86 22.65 11.67 -15.14
C ALA A 86 21.82 12.96 -15.09
N THR A 87 21.23 13.37 -16.22
CA THR A 87 20.38 14.57 -16.29
C THR A 87 19.09 14.38 -15.48
N LEU A 88 18.45 13.21 -15.62
CA LEU A 88 17.22 12.92 -14.90
C LEU A 88 17.46 12.86 -13.39
N PHE A 89 18.57 12.26 -12.96
CA PHE A 89 18.97 12.22 -11.56
C PHE A 89 19.16 13.62 -10.98
N SER A 90 19.83 14.52 -11.74
CA SER A 90 19.99 15.92 -11.33
C SER A 90 18.65 16.65 -11.21
N LEU A 91 17.72 16.40 -12.13
CA LEU A 91 16.37 16.98 -12.06
C LEU A 91 15.60 16.54 -10.82
N TYR A 92 15.69 15.26 -10.45
CA TYR A 92 15.06 14.74 -9.23
C TYR A 92 15.71 15.29 -7.95
N LEU A 93 17.03 15.46 -7.92
CA LEU A 93 17.73 16.10 -6.80
C LEU A 93 17.38 17.59 -6.68
N LEU A 94 17.28 18.30 -7.82
CA LEU A 94 16.83 19.69 -7.84
C LEU A 94 15.40 19.81 -7.30
N LEU A 95 14.51 18.94 -7.74
CA LEU A 95 13.13 18.87 -7.25
C LEU A 95 13.07 18.59 -5.75
N ALA A 96 13.88 17.63 -5.26
CA ALA A 96 14.02 17.35 -3.83
C ALA A 96 14.51 18.59 -3.06
N GLY A 97 15.48 19.33 -3.61
CA GLY A 97 15.96 20.59 -3.05
C GLY A 97 14.87 21.67 -2.97
N LEU A 98 14.05 21.81 -4.03
CA LEU A 98 12.93 22.74 -4.04
C LEU A 98 11.85 22.36 -3.00
N ILE A 99 11.51 21.07 -2.91
CA ILE A 99 10.56 20.57 -1.92
C ILE A 99 11.10 20.77 -0.49
N PHE A 100 12.40 20.49 -0.28
CA PHE A 100 13.06 20.72 1.00
C PHE A 100 12.99 22.20 1.42
N LEU A 101 13.41 23.13 0.54
CA LEU A 101 13.38 24.57 0.83
C LEU A 101 11.98 25.08 1.09
N PHE A 102 11.02 24.67 0.27
CA PHE A 102 9.62 25.02 0.49
C PHE A 102 9.08 24.46 1.81
N GLY A 103 9.31 23.17 2.06
CA GLY A 103 8.84 22.50 3.29
C GLY A 103 9.49 23.07 4.55
N PHE A 104 10.80 23.37 4.49
CA PHE A 104 11.52 23.94 5.61
C PHE A 104 11.03 25.36 5.95
N LYS A 105 10.76 26.17 4.93
CA LYS A 105 10.24 27.55 5.11
C LYS A 105 8.77 27.55 5.57
N HIS A 106 7.96 26.61 5.06
CA HIS A 106 6.52 26.59 5.28
C HIS A 106 6.05 25.38 6.12
N THR A 107 6.88 24.96 7.10
CA THR A 107 6.63 23.77 7.93
C THR A 107 5.26 23.79 8.61
N THR A 108 4.91 24.91 9.27
CA THR A 108 3.63 25.08 9.97
C THR A 108 2.44 24.99 9.01
N PHE A 109 2.54 25.61 7.84
CA PHE A 109 1.53 25.55 6.79
C PHE A 109 1.28 24.10 6.33
N LEU A 110 2.34 23.33 6.11
CA LEU A 110 2.22 21.91 5.74
C LEU A 110 1.55 21.11 6.86
N ILE A 111 1.96 21.30 8.10
CA ILE A 111 1.32 20.64 9.26
C ILE A 111 -0.17 20.96 9.30
N THR A 112 -0.56 22.22 9.11
CA THR A 112 -1.97 22.62 9.16
C THR A 112 -2.80 21.98 8.03
N ILE A 113 -2.23 21.81 6.83
CA ILE A 113 -2.92 21.14 5.72
C ILE A 113 -3.12 19.65 6.01
N PHE A 114 -2.12 18.98 6.56
CA PHE A 114 -2.19 17.55 6.84
C PHE A 114 -2.92 17.21 8.14
N SER A 115 -2.94 18.12 9.12
CA SER A 115 -3.46 17.89 10.46
C SER A 115 -4.00 19.17 11.08
N SER A 116 -5.12 19.68 10.54
CA SER A 116 -5.73 20.93 10.99
C SER A 116 -6.26 20.88 12.44
N GLY A 117 -6.44 19.69 13.00
CA GLY A 117 -6.85 19.51 14.39
C GLY A 117 -5.71 19.67 15.39
N PHE A 118 -4.46 19.76 14.94
CA PHE A 118 -3.35 20.05 15.86
C PHE A 118 -3.39 21.49 16.36
N SER A 119 -3.14 21.66 17.65
CA SER A 119 -3.11 22.97 18.31
C SER A 119 -1.92 23.06 19.27
N GLY A 120 -1.42 24.27 19.49
CA GLY A 120 -0.39 24.56 20.48
C GLY A 120 0.83 23.64 20.44
N PRO A 121 1.08 22.83 21.50
CA PRO A 121 2.26 21.97 21.59
C PRO A 121 2.36 20.92 20.48
N ALA A 122 1.22 20.43 19.96
CA ALA A 122 1.20 19.45 18.89
C ALA A 122 1.82 19.97 17.58
N VAL A 123 1.47 21.20 17.21
CA VAL A 123 2.04 21.87 16.03
C VAL A 123 3.54 22.08 16.23
N GLY A 124 3.97 22.46 17.42
CA GLY A 124 5.40 22.63 17.76
C GLY A 124 6.18 21.34 17.59
N THR A 125 5.72 20.25 18.20
CA THR A 125 6.35 18.93 18.10
C THR A 125 6.37 18.43 16.65
N ALA A 126 5.24 18.49 15.94
CA ALA A 126 5.15 18.05 14.54
C ALA A 126 6.06 18.90 13.64
N SER A 127 6.13 20.22 13.86
CA SER A 127 7.01 21.10 13.08
C SER A 127 8.50 20.83 13.33
N PHE A 128 8.87 20.56 14.58
CA PHE A 128 10.25 20.15 14.93
C PHE A 128 10.62 18.85 14.22
N LEU A 129 9.77 17.81 14.32
CA LEU A 129 9.98 16.52 13.67
C LEU A 129 10.02 16.65 12.15
N LEU A 130 9.13 17.44 11.55
CA LEU A 130 9.09 17.64 10.10
C LEU A 130 10.38 18.30 9.60
N ARG A 131 10.92 19.31 10.28
CA ARG A 131 12.20 19.92 9.89
C ARG A 131 13.34 18.91 9.84
N ILE A 132 13.37 17.98 10.80
CA ILE A 132 14.37 16.91 10.84
C ILE A 132 14.13 15.94 9.67
N PHE A 133 12.91 15.47 9.48
CA PHE A 133 12.60 14.46 8.48
C PHE A 133 12.56 14.99 7.04
N LEU A 134 12.45 16.31 6.83
CA LEU A 134 12.58 16.89 5.49
C LEU A 134 13.96 16.62 4.84
N VAL A 135 15.01 16.48 5.66
CA VAL A 135 16.35 16.10 5.13
C VAL A 135 16.28 14.72 4.45
N ASN A 136 15.42 13.82 4.94
CA ASN A 136 15.27 12.49 4.35
C ASN A 136 14.75 12.51 2.91
N ILE A 137 14.21 13.64 2.42
CA ILE A 137 13.73 13.73 1.04
C ILE A 137 14.84 13.48 0.02
N PHE A 138 16.07 13.89 0.35
CA PHE A 138 17.25 13.60 -0.48
C PHE A 138 17.57 12.11 -0.48
N LEU A 139 17.55 11.46 0.70
CA LEU A 139 17.77 10.02 0.83
C LEU A 139 16.67 9.21 0.12
N ILE A 140 15.40 9.60 0.30
CA ILE A 140 14.26 8.99 -0.39
C ILE A 140 14.43 9.13 -1.91
N THR A 141 14.83 10.31 -2.40
CA THR A 141 15.04 10.56 -3.83
C THR A 141 16.13 9.68 -4.40
N VAL A 142 17.30 9.63 -3.77
CA VAL A 142 18.44 8.82 -4.24
C VAL A 142 18.09 7.33 -4.17
N THR A 143 17.47 6.88 -3.10
CA THR A 143 17.02 5.49 -2.92
C THR A 143 16.04 5.08 -4.02
N ASN A 144 14.98 5.86 -4.25
CA ASN A 144 13.98 5.52 -5.29
C ASN A 144 14.54 5.61 -6.70
N PHE A 145 15.45 6.56 -6.96
CA PHE A 145 16.14 6.64 -8.25
C PHE A 145 17.04 5.42 -8.49
N SER A 146 17.80 5.00 -7.47
CA SER A 146 18.61 3.78 -7.50
C SER A 146 17.76 2.52 -7.69
N LEU A 147 16.57 2.45 -7.05
CA LEU A 147 15.59 1.37 -7.25
C LEU A 147 15.16 1.28 -8.71
N ALA A 148 14.73 2.39 -9.32
CA ALA A 148 14.29 2.42 -10.71
C ALA A 148 15.43 2.04 -11.68
N PHE A 149 16.65 2.50 -11.40
CA PHE A 149 17.84 2.16 -12.17
C PHE A 149 18.18 0.67 -12.08
N LEU A 150 18.19 0.10 -10.87
CA LEU A 150 18.43 -1.33 -10.66
C LEU A 150 17.34 -2.21 -11.27
N GLN A 151 16.08 -1.78 -11.26
CA GLN A 151 14.99 -2.47 -11.96
C GLN A 151 15.22 -2.53 -13.47
N ALA A 152 15.74 -1.44 -14.09
CA ALA A 152 16.13 -1.46 -15.51
C ALA A 152 17.23 -2.50 -15.78
N HIS A 153 18.13 -2.74 -14.82
CA HIS A 153 19.15 -3.78 -14.89
C HIS A 153 18.67 -5.16 -14.38
N LYS A 154 17.35 -5.34 -14.19
CA LYS A 154 16.71 -6.60 -13.72
C LYS A 154 17.21 -7.07 -12.35
N GLN A 155 17.69 -6.17 -11.53
CA GLN A 155 18.11 -6.41 -10.16
C GLN A 155 16.93 -6.13 -9.22
N PHE A 156 16.34 -7.19 -8.61
CA PHE A 156 15.13 -7.06 -7.79
C PHE A 156 15.36 -7.49 -6.33
N ILE A 157 16.38 -8.29 -6.05
CA ILE A 157 16.57 -8.93 -4.73
C ILE A 157 16.90 -7.88 -3.66
N ILE A 158 17.99 -7.14 -3.81
CA ILE A 158 18.40 -6.10 -2.84
C ILE A 158 17.35 -4.97 -2.76
N PRO A 159 16.83 -4.45 -3.89
CA PRO A 159 15.70 -3.53 -3.86
C PRO A 159 14.51 -3.97 -3.00
N SER A 160 14.14 -5.23 -3.02
CA SER A 160 13.02 -5.73 -2.20
C SER A 160 13.36 -5.88 -0.71
N ALA A 161 14.64 -5.98 -0.35
CA ALA A 161 15.10 -6.18 1.02
C ALA A 161 15.33 -4.89 1.81
N ILE A 162 15.44 -3.72 1.16
CA ILE A 162 15.84 -2.46 1.82
C ILE A 162 14.91 -2.06 2.97
N GLY A 163 13.60 -2.36 2.87
CA GLY A 163 12.64 -2.08 3.92
C GLY A 163 12.93 -2.83 5.22
N ILE A 164 13.52 -4.02 5.13
CA ILE A 164 13.90 -4.81 6.31
C ILE A 164 14.96 -4.07 7.13
N PHE A 165 15.99 -3.54 6.48
CA PHE A 165 17.06 -2.80 7.15
C PHE A 165 16.55 -1.54 7.83
N TYR A 166 15.66 -0.80 7.16
CA TYR A 166 14.99 0.36 7.73
C TYR A 166 14.22 0.00 9.00
N ASN A 167 13.38 -1.04 8.92
CA ASN A 167 12.57 -1.46 10.04
C ASN A 167 13.44 -1.90 11.24
N PHE A 168 14.51 -2.66 11.00
CA PHE A 168 15.43 -3.05 12.06
C PHE A 168 16.14 -1.87 12.73
N ALA A 169 16.53 -0.86 11.97
CA ALA A 169 17.14 0.35 12.54
C ALA A 169 16.16 1.11 13.45
N VAL A 170 14.90 1.24 13.04
CA VAL A 170 13.86 1.86 13.88
C VAL A 170 13.58 1.01 15.11
N ILE A 171 13.48 -0.32 14.99
CA ILE A 171 13.31 -1.26 16.10
C ILE A 171 14.46 -1.13 17.09
N ALA A 172 15.70 -1.12 16.62
CA ALA A 172 16.88 -0.96 17.45
C ALA A 172 16.87 0.39 18.17
N GLY A 173 16.50 1.49 17.49
CA GLY A 173 16.35 2.81 18.10
C GLY A 173 15.33 2.81 19.24
N VAL A 174 14.15 2.22 19.01
CA VAL A 174 13.11 2.13 20.04
C VAL A 174 13.55 1.26 21.21
N TYR A 175 14.27 0.16 20.98
CA TYR A 175 14.68 -0.80 22.02
C TYR A 175 15.85 -0.28 22.88
N TYR A 176 16.86 0.37 22.27
CA TYR A 176 18.11 0.74 22.92
C TYR A 176 17.95 1.80 24.02
N ASN A 177 16.92 2.62 23.98
CA ASN A 177 16.80 3.79 24.86
C ASN A 177 16.15 3.52 26.24
N GLY A 178 16.24 2.31 26.77
CA GLY A 178 15.82 1.99 28.14
C GLY A 178 14.29 2.02 28.36
N THR A 179 13.86 2.32 29.59
CA THR A 179 12.47 2.19 30.05
C THR A 179 11.60 3.44 29.85
N GLY A 180 12.16 4.59 29.41
CA GLY A 180 11.44 5.86 29.23
C GLY A 180 10.96 6.10 27.78
N PRO A 181 9.90 6.87 27.57
CA PRO A 181 9.46 7.32 26.25
C PRO A 181 10.46 8.35 25.70
N ALA A 182 11.49 7.89 25.00
CA ALA A 182 12.48 8.77 24.40
C ALA A 182 12.19 8.94 22.89
N LEU A 183 11.53 10.03 22.55
CA LEU A 183 11.25 10.42 21.16
C LEU A 183 12.55 10.52 20.34
N ASP A 184 13.66 10.94 20.97
CA ASP A 184 14.96 11.09 20.32
C ASP A 184 15.47 9.77 19.72
N ALA A 185 15.27 8.65 20.41
CA ALA A 185 15.68 7.35 19.91
C ALA A 185 14.86 6.89 18.70
N LEU A 186 13.59 7.20 18.68
CA LEU A 186 12.72 6.94 17.54
C LEU A 186 13.15 7.78 16.32
N ILE A 187 13.50 9.06 16.55
CA ILE A 187 14.03 9.96 15.53
C ILE A 187 15.35 9.43 14.98
N ILE A 188 16.30 9.11 15.86
CA ILE A 188 17.63 8.60 15.48
C ILE A 188 17.48 7.28 14.72
N GLY A 189 16.70 6.32 15.23
CA GLY A 189 16.45 5.05 14.56
C GLY A 189 15.87 5.22 13.16
N THR A 190 14.97 6.20 12.99
CA THR A 190 14.36 6.52 11.69
C THR A 190 15.39 7.08 10.71
N ILE A 191 16.20 8.06 11.15
CA ILE A 191 17.27 8.66 10.29
C ILE A 191 18.30 7.61 9.91
N VAL A 192 18.78 6.85 10.90
CA VAL A 192 19.73 5.74 10.67
C VAL A 192 19.14 4.72 9.69
N GLY A 193 17.85 4.42 9.79
CA GLY A 193 17.16 3.54 8.86
C GLY A 193 17.23 4.04 7.40
N PHE A 194 16.96 5.31 7.16
CA PHE A 194 17.10 5.90 5.82
C PHE A 194 18.56 5.91 5.34
N ILE A 195 19.52 6.19 6.22
CA ILE A 195 20.94 6.15 5.87
C ILE A 195 21.36 4.73 5.51
N ILE A 196 20.92 3.71 6.25
CA ILE A 196 21.24 2.31 5.95
C ILE A 196 20.63 1.89 4.60
N GLN A 197 19.38 2.27 4.32
CA GLN A 197 18.78 2.03 2.99
C GLN A 197 19.65 2.60 1.86
N PHE A 198 20.09 3.85 2.02
CA PHE A 198 20.98 4.49 1.06
C PHE A 198 22.31 3.74 0.95
N MET A 199 22.95 3.39 2.09
CA MET A 199 24.24 2.69 2.12
C MET A 199 24.19 1.29 1.50
N VAL A 200 23.07 0.59 1.60
CA VAL A 200 22.88 -0.75 0.99
C VAL A 200 22.64 -0.64 -0.51
N LEU A 201 21.86 0.34 -0.94
CA LEU A 201 21.40 0.41 -2.32
C LEU A 201 22.38 1.14 -3.25
N MET A 202 22.99 2.22 -2.77
CA MET A 202 23.86 3.08 -3.59
C MET A 202 25.09 2.35 -4.14
N PRO A 203 25.85 1.56 -3.34
CA PRO A 203 27.00 0.81 -3.85
C PRO A 203 26.60 -0.15 -4.98
N GLN A 204 25.45 -0.82 -4.85
CA GLN A 204 24.96 -1.69 -5.90
C GLN A 204 24.58 -0.91 -7.17
N ALA A 205 23.90 0.22 -7.04
CA ALA A 205 23.56 1.05 -8.18
C ALA A 205 24.83 1.57 -8.90
N VAL A 206 25.84 1.99 -8.15
CA VAL A 206 27.14 2.41 -8.69
C VAL A 206 27.87 1.25 -9.38
N TYR A 207 27.87 0.07 -8.78
CA TYR A 207 28.44 -1.14 -9.40
C TYR A 207 27.81 -1.45 -10.77
N TRP A 208 26.50 -1.23 -10.92
CA TRP A 208 25.79 -1.38 -12.19
C TRP A 208 25.92 -0.18 -13.12
N GLY A 209 26.74 0.83 -12.76
CA GLY A 209 27.08 1.96 -13.60
C GLY A 209 26.14 3.15 -13.50
N LEU A 210 25.45 3.33 -12.36
CA LEU A 210 24.68 4.54 -12.10
C LEU A 210 25.62 5.77 -12.23
N PRO A 211 25.37 6.69 -13.18
CA PRO A 211 26.20 7.86 -13.33
C PRO A 211 25.95 8.87 -12.19
N LEU A 212 26.98 9.65 -11.88
CA LEU A 212 26.83 10.82 -11.01
C LEU A 212 25.86 11.84 -11.63
N PRO A 213 25.20 12.66 -10.81
CA PRO A 213 24.36 13.74 -11.31
C PRO A 213 25.10 14.66 -12.27
N ALA A 214 24.45 15.09 -13.34
CA ALA A 214 25.06 15.96 -14.32
C ALA A 214 25.14 17.40 -13.81
N TRP A 215 26.30 18.03 -13.92
CA TRP A 215 26.46 19.47 -13.60
C TRP A 215 25.71 20.38 -14.57
N ARG A 216 25.51 19.92 -15.83
CA ARG A 216 24.73 20.63 -16.85
C ARG A 216 23.51 19.83 -17.25
N ILE A 217 22.36 20.42 -17.01
CA ILE A 217 21.07 19.84 -17.42
C ILE A 217 20.92 20.04 -18.93
N THR A 218 20.90 18.95 -19.70
CA THR A 218 20.71 18.98 -21.15
C THR A 218 19.36 18.40 -21.50
N VAL A 219 18.51 19.21 -22.18
CA VAL A 219 17.20 18.77 -22.63
C VAL A 219 17.36 17.91 -23.89
N SER A 220 17.52 16.60 -23.69
CA SER A 220 17.52 15.62 -24.79
C SER A 220 16.10 15.24 -25.18
N PRO A 221 15.88 14.64 -26.39
CA PRO A 221 14.58 14.12 -26.79
C PRO A 221 13.98 13.14 -25.79
N GLU A 222 14.81 12.31 -25.15
CA GLU A 222 14.42 11.33 -24.14
C GLU A 222 13.93 12.03 -22.86
N ILE A 223 14.62 13.09 -22.41
CA ILE A 223 14.18 13.91 -21.26
C ILE A 223 12.83 14.59 -21.57
N ARG A 224 12.69 15.19 -22.74
CA ARG A 224 11.42 15.79 -23.16
C ARG A 224 10.28 14.76 -23.17
N LYS A 225 10.52 13.59 -23.75
CA LYS A 225 9.56 12.49 -23.78
C LYS A 225 9.21 12.03 -22.37
N TYR A 226 10.22 11.88 -21.50
CA TYR A 226 10.00 11.51 -20.10
C TYR A 226 9.11 12.50 -19.37
N VAL A 227 9.38 13.80 -19.47
CA VAL A 227 8.58 14.86 -18.83
C VAL A 227 7.13 14.82 -19.32
N VAL A 228 6.91 14.73 -20.63
CA VAL A 228 5.56 14.68 -21.22
C VAL A 228 4.78 13.46 -20.73
N LEU A 229 5.40 12.29 -20.67
CA LEU A 229 4.76 11.06 -20.16
C LEU A 229 4.57 11.06 -18.65
N THR A 230 5.39 11.82 -17.93
CA THR A 230 5.31 11.96 -16.48
C THR A 230 4.13 12.80 -16.02
N LEU A 231 3.75 13.85 -16.75
CA LEU A 231 2.67 14.77 -16.36
C LEU A 231 1.33 14.08 -16.04
N PRO A 232 0.78 13.20 -16.91
CA PRO A 232 -0.48 12.50 -16.60
C PRO A 232 -0.35 11.56 -15.40
N VAL A 233 0.80 10.87 -15.25
CA VAL A 233 1.05 9.95 -14.13
C VAL A 233 1.19 10.72 -12.81
N ALA A 234 1.90 11.86 -12.84
CA ALA A 234 2.02 12.75 -11.68
C ALA A 234 0.66 13.32 -11.27
N PHE A 235 -0.19 13.69 -12.23
CA PHE A 235 -1.55 14.14 -11.93
C PHE A 235 -2.39 13.07 -11.22
N LEU A 236 -2.33 11.81 -11.70
CA LEU A 236 -2.98 10.68 -11.04
C LEU A 236 -2.40 10.43 -9.62
N ALA A 237 -1.08 10.59 -9.46
CA ALA A 237 -0.43 10.48 -8.17
C ALA A 237 -0.90 11.58 -7.20
N ILE A 238 -1.03 12.83 -7.66
CA ILE A 238 -1.59 13.93 -6.86
C ILE A 238 -2.98 13.56 -6.32
N LEU A 239 -3.87 13.05 -7.16
CA LEU A 239 -5.21 12.65 -6.74
C LEU A 239 -5.17 11.56 -5.66
N GLY A 240 -4.28 10.56 -5.80
CA GLY A 240 -4.06 9.54 -4.77
C GLY A 240 -3.51 10.10 -3.46
N GLN A 241 -2.53 11.01 -3.54
CA GLN A 241 -1.95 11.64 -2.34
C GLN A 241 -2.96 12.58 -1.64
N LEU A 242 -3.81 13.28 -2.39
CA LEU A 242 -4.88 14.10 -1.81
C LEU A 242 -5.84 13.27 -0.95
N THR A 243 -6.17 12.05 -1.34
CA THR A 243 -7.01 11.17 -0.52
C THR A 243 -6.35 10.90 0.85
N ILE A 244 -5.04 10.60 0.87
CA ILE A 244 -4.28 10.37 2.11
C ILE A 244 -4.25 11.63 2.98
N VAL A 245 -4.02 12.79 2.38
CA VAL A 245 -4.04 14.09 3.07
C VAL A 245 -5.40 14.36 3.71
N MET A 246 -6.49 14.17 2.96
CA MET A 246 -7.86 14.36 3.46
C MET A 246 -8.16 13.44 4.64
N GLU A 247 -7.83 12.15 4.55
CA GLU A 247 -8.05 11.19 5.64
C GLU A 247 -7.33 11.61 6.92
N ASN A 248 -6.06 12.00 6.83
CA ASN A 248 -5.29 12.47 8.00
C ASN A 248 -5.79 13.83 8.52
N TYR A 249 -6.21 14.74 7.63
CA TYR A 249 -6.83 16.01 8.00
C TYR A 249 -8.09 15.81 8.85
N PHE A 250 -8.98 14.91 8.45
CA PHE A 250 -10.18 14.59 9.22
C PHE A 250 -9.83 13.84 10.51
N ALA A 251 -8.89 12.89 10.48
CA ALA A 251 -8.45 12.14 11.65
C ALA A 251 -7.89 13.05 12.74
N SER A 252 -7.10 14.07 12.36
CA SER A 252 -6.50 15.00 13.31
C SER A 252 -7.51 15.75 14.17
N ARG A 253 -8.75 15.89 13.69
CA ARG A 253 -9.84 16.60 14.40
C ARG A 253 -10.59 15.74 15.40
N LEU A 254 -10.34 14.42 15.43
CA LEU A 254 -11.08 13.47 16.25
C LEU A 254 -10.40 13.16 17.60
N GLY A 255 -9.29 13.85 17.89
CA GLY A 255 -8.56 13.74 19.14
C GLY A 255 -7.22 13.05 19.02
N GLU A 256 -6.49 13.01 20.13
CA GLU A 256 -5.15 12.45 20.22
C GLU A 256 -5.12 10.96 19.89
N GLY A 257 -4.09 10.53 19.16
CA GLY A 257 -3.91 9.14 18.73
C GLY A 257 -4.77 8.69 17.55
N SER A 258 -5.65 9.58 17.03
CA SER A 258 -6.55 9.24 15.92
C SER A 258 -5.80 9.01 14.63
N ILE A 259 -4.76 9.78 14.32
CA ILE A 259 -3.94 9.61 13.12
C ILE A 259 -3.18 8.28 13.19
N THR A 260 -2.56 7.99 14.33
CA THR A 260 -1.86 6.73 14.56
C THR A 260 -2.79 5.54 14.41
N THR A 261 -3.94 5.58 15.07
CA THR A 261 -4.97 4.53 15.00
C THR A 261 -5.46 4.29 13.57
N LEU A 262 -5.72 5.36 12.81
CA LEU A 262 -6.11 5.29 11.40
C LEU A 262 -5.03 4.59 10.56
N ASN A 263 -3.78 5.03 10.71
CA ASN A 263 -2.67 4.49 9.95
C ASN A 263 -2.37 3.03 10.31
N LEU A 264 -2.52 2.62 11.58
CA LEU A 264 -2.38 1.21 11.99
C LEU A 264 -3.46 0.32 11.35
N GLY A 265 -4.73 0.76 11.37
CA GLY A 265 -5.82 0.02 10.71
C GLY A 265 -5.60 -0.14 9.19
N ASN A 266 -5.16 0.94 8.52
CA ASN A 266 -4.78 0.90 7.11
C ASN A 266 -3.57 -0.02 6.87
N ARG A 267 -2.58 -0.02 7.75
CA ARG A 267 -1.38 -0.87 7.65
C ARG A 267 -1.74 -2.35 7.63
N VAL A 268 -2.69 -2.77 8.49
CA VAL A 268 -3.17 -4.17 8.51
C VAL A 268 -3.87 -4.51 7.20
N LEU A 269 -4.76 -3.63 6.69
CA LEU A 269 -5.36 -3.82 5.36
C LEU A 269 -4.31 -3.97 4.26
N MET A 270 -3.32 -3.05 4.22
CA MET A 270 -2.27 -3.05 3.19
C MET A 270 -1.37 -4.30 3.27
N GLY A 271 -1.14 -4.85 4.46
CA GLY A 271 -0.45 -6.13 4.64
C GLY A 271 -1.20 -7.29 3.96
N VAL A 272 -2.52 -7.39 4.17
CA VAL A 272 -3.37 -8.37 3.50
C VAL A 272 -3.41 -8.14 1.98
N TYR A 273 -3.62 -6.87 1.58
CA TYR A 273 -3.71 -6.45 0.18
C TYR A 273 -2.41 -6.76 -0.60
N SER A 274 -1.25 -6.33 -0.10
CA SER A 274 0.03 -6.50 -0.79
C SER A 274 0.39 -7.98 -0.96
N THR A 275 0.14 -8.79 0.04
CA THR A 275 0.46 -10.21 0.01
C THR A 275 -0.34 -10.97 -1.05
N LEU A 276 -1.65 -10.72 -1.15
CA LEU A 276 -2.55 -11.50 -1.99
C LEU A 276 -2.72 -10.90 -3.39
N ILE A 277 -2.91 -9.59 -3.46
CA ILE A 277 -3.34 -8.93 -4.70
C ILE A 277 -2.15 -8.53 -5.55
N THR A 278 -1.14 -7.90 -4.97
CA THR A 278 0.04 -7.48 -5.73
C THR A 278 0.73 -8.67 -6.39
N THR A 279 0.87 -9.79 -5.66
CA THR A 279 1.44 -11.03 -6.19
C THR A 279 0.62 -11.60 -7.36
N THR A 280 -0.72 -11.66 -7.19
CA THR A 280 -1.62 -12.13 -8.25
C THR A 280 -1.51 -11.25 -9.50
N MET A 281 -1.49 -9.93 -9.31
CA MET A 281 -1.42 -8.98 -10.43
C MET A 281 -0.08 -9.01 -11.17
N LEU A 282 1.04 -9.31 -10.50
CA LEU A 282 2.34 -9.49 -11.16
C LEU A 282 2.32 -10.64 -12.19
N ILE A 283 1.61 -11.73 -11.89
CA ILE A 283 1.51 -12.90 -12.78
C ILE A 283 0.53 -12.63 -13.93
N VAL A 284 -0.57 -11.98 -13.62
CA VAL A 284 -1.71 -11.82 -14.52
C VAL A 284 -1.52 -10.68 -15.51
N TYR A 285 -0.94 -9.56 -15.08
CA TYR A 285 -0.85 -8.35 -15.89
C TYR A 285 -0.14 -8.53 -17.24
N PRO A 286 1.00 -9.27 -17.38
CA PRO A 286 1.63 -9.48 -18.67
C PRO A 286 0.74 -10.23 -19.67
N VAL A 287 -0.01 -11.24 -19.19
CA VAL A 287 -0.92 -12.04 -20.03
C VAL A 287 -2.11 -11.21 -20.47
N LEU A 288 -2.69 -10.44 -19.55
CA LEU A 288 -3.80 -9.52 -19.80
C LEU A 288 -3.38 -8.43 -20.81
N SER A 289 -2.25 -7.78 -20.57
CA SER A 289 -1.73 -6.72 -21.43
C SER A 289 -1.48 -7.21 -22.86
N LYS A 290 -0.89 -8.42 -23.01
CA LYS A 290 -0.67 -9.02 -24.33
C LYS A 290 -1.99 -9.24 -25.08
N SER A 291 -3.00 -9.82 -24.44
CA SER A 291 -4.29 -10.08 -25.07
C SER A 291 -5.03 -8.79 -25.49
N ILE A 292 -4.86 -7.71 -24.72
CA ILE A 292 -5.45 -6.40 -25.04
C ILE A 292 -4.76 -5.78 -26.25
N VAL A 293 -3.42 -5.76 -26.27
CA VAL A 293 -2.63 -5.21 -27.39
C VAL A 293 -2.88 -5.99 -28.69
N GLN A 294 -3.03 -7.30 -28.60
CA GLN A 294 -3.35 -8.17 -29.75
C GLN A 294 -4.82 -8.12 -30.16
N LYS A 295 -5.67 -7.33 -29.45
CA LYS A 295 -7.12 -7.21 -29.71
C LYS A 295 -7.87 -8.53 -29.65
N GLU A 296 -7.38 -9.49 -28.86
CA GLU A 296 -8.00 -10.81 -28.66
C GLU A 296 -9.15 -10.71 -27.62
N PHE A 297 -10.26 -10.08 -28.00
CA PHE A 297 -11.36 -9.74 -27.09
C PHE A 297 -11.95 -10.93 -26.34
N LYS A 298 -12.06 -12.11 -26.99
CA LYS A 298 -12.57 -13.33 -26.34
C LYS A 298 -11.62 -13.83 -25.25
N LEU A 299 -10.32 -13.85 -25.53
CA LEU A 299 -9.30 -14.26 -24.57
C LEU A 299 -9.22 -13.26 -23.41
N THR A 300 -9.23 -11.97 -23.70
CA THR A 300 -9.25 -10.90 -22.67
C THR A 300 -10.46 -11.06 -21.75
N ALA A 301 -11.66 -11.31 -22.31
CA ALA A 301 -12.88 -11.56 -21.51
C ALA A 301 -12.74 -12.79 -20.61
N ALA A 302 -12.19 -13.89 -21.13
CA ALA A 302 -11.99 -15.12 -20.37
C ALA A 302 -10.98 -14.91 -19.23
N ILE A 303 -9.86 -14.23 -19.49
CA ILE A 303 -8.86 -13.89 -18.48
C ILE A 303 -9.49 -13.01 -17.38
N MET A 304 -10.17 -11.93 -17.76
CA MET A 304 -10.85 -11.03 -16.80
C MET A 304 -11.86 -11.78 -15.94
N GLN A 305 -12.70 -12.64 -16.54
CA GLN A 305 -13.68 -13.43 -15.79
C GLN A 305 -13.00 -14.39 -14.80
N LYS A 306 -11.92 -15.06 -15.20
CA LYS A 306 -11.17 -15.96 -14.30
C LYS A 306 -10.58 -15.20 -13.11
N ILE A 307 -10.00 -14.03 -13.36
CA ILE A 307 -9.41 -13.22 -12.30
C ILE A 307 -10.51 -12.71 -11.35
N ILE A 308 -11.62 -12.18 -11.88
CA ILE A 308 -12.73 -11.71 -11.05
C ILE A 308 -13.28 -12.86 -10.20
N ASN A 309 -13.44 -14.05 -10.79
CA ASN A 309 -13.88 -15.23 -10.03
C ASN A 309 -12.89 -15.59 -8.91
N LEU A 310 -11.58 -15.56 -9.20
CA LEU A 310 -10.54 -15.80 -8.20
C LEU A 310 -10.60 -14.77 -7.07
N LEU A 311 -10.71 -13.48 -7.40
CA LEU A 311 -10.83 -12.41 -6.42
C LEU A 311 -12.07 -12.57 -5.53
N ILE A 312 -13.22 -12.96 -6.09
CA ILE A 312 -14.46 -13.22 -5.34
C ILE A 312 -14.25 -14.40 -4.38
N ILE A 313 -13.75 -15.53 -4.88
CA ILE A 313 -13.58 -16.75 -4.08
C ILE A 313 -12.54 -16.58 -2.98
N LEU A 314 -11.50 -15.77 -3.21
CA LEU A 314 -10.41 -15.59 -2.25
C LEU A 314 -10.68 -14.44 -1.28
N LEU A 315 -11.08 -13.26 -1.77
CA LEU A 315 -11.08 -12.04 -0.97
C LEU A 315 -12.37 -11.84 -0.15
N LEU A 316 -13.53 -12.28 -0.66
CA LEU A 316 -14.77 -12.12 0.11
C LEU A 316 -14.77 -12.93 1.42
N PRO A 317 -14.39 -14.23 1.42
CA PRO A 317 -14.32 -14.96 2.70
C PRO A 317 -13.26 -14.40 3.63
N LEU A 318 -12.11 -13.96 3.11
CA LEU A 318 -11.08 -13.31 3.92
C LEU A 318 -11.58 -11.99 4.53
N ALA A 319 -12.33 -11.19 3.75
CA ALA A 319 -12.94 -9.97 4.28
C ALA A 319 -13.92 -10.27 5.40
N VAL A 320 -14.78 -11.29 5.26
CA VAL A 320 -15.71 -11.74 6.30
C VAL A 320 -14.95 -12.21 7.54
N TYR A 321 -13.94 -13.06 7.37
CA TYR A 321 -13.13 -13.57 8.48
C TYR A 321 -12.45 -12.45 9.26
N PHE A 322 -11.73 -11.55 8.56
CA PHE A 322 -11.02 -10.44 9.19
C PHE A 322 -11.95 -9.39 9.78
N PHE A 323 -13.14 -9.18 9.18
CA PHE A 323 -14.13 -8.26 9.74
C PHE A 323 -14.63 -8.75 11.11
N ILE A 324 -14.96 -10.03 11.23
CA ILE A 324 -15.49 -10.60 12.47
C ILE A 324 -14.40 -10.75 13.53
N ASN A 325 -13.19 -11.14 13.14
CA ASN A 325 -12.07 -11.35 14.06
C ASN A 325 -11.15 -10.12 14.19
N ALA A 326 -11.56 -8.94 13.72
CA ALA A 326 -10.76 -7.72 13.74
C ALA A 326 -10.22 -7.38 15.13
N GLY A 327 -11.06 -7.49 16.16
CA GLY A 327 -10.68 -7.23 17.55
C GLY A 327 -9.53 -8.13 18.01
N SER A 328 -9.71 -9.45 17.89
CA SER A 328 -8.67 -10.43 18.27
C SER A 328 -7.38 -10.25 17.49
N LEU A 329 -7.47 -9.96 16.19
CA LEU A 329 -6.30 -9.72 15.33
C LEU A 329 -5.52 -8.48 15.78
N ILE A 330 -6.20 -7.37 16.02
CA ILE A 330 -5.57 -6.10 16.44
C ILE A 330 -5.02 -6.23 17.86
N ASP A 331 -5.74 -6.87 18.78
CA ASP A 331 -5.26 -7.16 20.13
C ASP A 331 -3.95 -7.96 20.08
N MET A 332 -3.91 -9.03 19.28
CA MET A 332 -2.74 -9.88 19.11
C MET A 332 -1.52 -9.10 18.57
N ILE A 333 -1.74 -8.19 17.61
CA ILE A 333 -0.63 -7.46 16.97
C ILE A 333 -0.15 -6.29 17.84
N PHE A 334 -1.07 -5.47 18.38
CA PHE A 334 -0.73 -4.16 18.93
C PHE A 334 -0.98 -3.97 20.42
N LYS A 335 -1.90 -4.72 21.06
CA LYS A 335 -2.30 -4.50 22.46
C LYS A 335 -1.20 -4.89 23.44
N ARG A 336 -0.25 -3.99 23.66
CA ARG A 336 0.91 -4.17 24.55
C ARG A 336 1.36 -2.82 25.11
N GLY A 337 1.93 -2.85 26.33
CA GLY A 337 2.53 -1.67 26.95
C GLY A 337 1.58 -0.48 26.99
N ALA A 338 2.00 0.64 26.41
CA ALA A 338 1.22 1.88 26.38
C ALA A 338 -0.03 1.83 25.44
N PHE A 339 -0.09 0.85 24.53
CA PHE A 339 -1.25 0.69 23.64
C PHE A 339 -2.37 -0.08 24.33
N ASN A 340 -3.33 0.64 24.89
CA ASN A 340 -4.37 0.11 25.76
C ASN A 340 -5.55 -0.51 25.01
N ALA A 341 -6.48 -1.14 25.75
CA ALA A 341 -7.64 -1.82 25.19
C ALA A 341 -8.57 -0.88 24.41
N LYS A 342 -8.70 0.39 24.81
CA LYS A 342 -9.54 1.39 24.12
C LYS A 342 -8.94 1.73 22.76
N GLN A 343 -7.63 1.91 22.66
CA GLN A 343 -6.91 2.18 21.41
C GLN A 343 -6.98 0.97 20.48
N SER A 344 -6.84 -0.24 21.02
CA SER A 344 -6.97 -1.47 20.27
C SER A 344 -8.38 -1.65 19.69
N ALA A 345 -9.43 -1.47 20.49
CA ALA A 345 -10.82 -1.53 20.03
C ALA A 345 -11.12 -0.51 18.92
N LEU A 346 -10.63 0.72 19.06
CA LEU A 346 -10.81 1.75 18.04
C LEU A 346 -10.04 1.41 16.75
N THR A 347 -8.83 0.87 16.84
CA THR A 347 -8.05 0.40 15.68
C THR A 347 -8.78 -0.75 14.98
N ALA A 348 -9.39 -1.67 15.74
CA ALA A 348 -10.16 -2.77 15.19
C ALA A 348 -11.38 -2.27 14.38
N THR A 349 -12.12 -1.28 14.89
CA THR A 349 -13.27 -0.70 14.14
C THR A 349 -12.81 0.06 12.90
N VAL A 350 -11.66 0.75 12.93
CA VAL A 350 -11.04 1.37 11.75
C VAL A 350 -10.66 0.31 10.72
N PHE A 351 -10.02 -0.76 11.16
CA PHE A 351 -9.67 -1.88 10.28
C PHE A 351 -10.90 -2.53 9.66
N GLN A 352 -11.99 -2.73 10.44
CA GLN A 352 -13.28 -3.20 9.94
C GLN A 352 -13.82 -2.32 8.81
N GLY A 353 -13.73 -1.00 8.94
CA GLY A 353 -14.14 -0.07 7.89
C GLY A 353 -13.34 -0.25 6.60
N TYR A 354 -12.02 -0.37 6.70
CA TYR A 354 -11.17 -0.60 5.53
C TYR A 354 -11.39 -1.97 4.87
N ILE A 355 -11.55 -3.04 5.67
CA ILE A 355 -11.64 -4.42 5.14
C ILE A 355 -12.91 -4.66 4.31
N VAL A 356 -13.98 -3.90 4.57
CA VAL A 356 -15.20 -3.88 3.73
C VAL A 356 -14.87 -3.56 2.28
N GLY A 357 -13.87 -2.70 2.06
CA GLY A 357 -13.41 -2.31 0.73
C GLY A 357 -12.48 -3.31 0.04
N LEU A 358 -11.97 -4.35 0.72
CA LEU A 358 -10.89 -5.21 0.21
C LEU A 358 -11.14 -5.75 -1.21
N PHE A 359 -12.33 -6.27 -1.47
CA PHE A 359 -12.71 -6.77 -2.79
C PHE A 359 -12.72 -5.65 -3.85
N PHE A 360 -13.26 -4.49 -3.49
CA PHE A 360 -13.36 -3.35 -4.41
C PHE A 360 -11.98 -2.74 -4.73
N TYR A 361 -11.05 -2.71 -3.76
CA TYR A 361 -9.65 -2.32 -4.00
C TYR A 361 -9.02 -3.21 -5.08
N ALA A 362 -9.18 -4.52 -4.96
CA ALA A 362 -8.62 -5.49 -5.91
C ALA A 362 -9.28 -5.41 -7.29
N LEU A 363 -10.60 -5.31 -7.34
CA LEU A 363 -11.34 -5.20 -8.60
C LEU A 363 -11.02 -3.90 -9.32
N ARG A 364 -10.92 -2.79 -8.58
CA ARG A 364 -10.51 -1.49 -9.14
C ARG A 364 -9.10 -1.55 -9.71
N ASP A 365 -8.14 -2.15 -9.01
CA ASP A 365 -6.76 -2.30 -9.51
C ASP A 365 -6.71 -3.12 -10.81
N LEU A 366 -7.48 -4.21 -10.90
CA LEU A 366 -7.61 -4.99 -12.13
C LEU A 366 -8.17 -4.16 -13.29
N LEU A 367 -9.24 -3.39 -13.05
CA LEU A 367 -9.85 -2.54 -14.07
C LEU A 367 -8.92 -1.40 -14.51
N LEU A 368 -8.21 -0.76 -13.57
CA LEU A 368 -7.22 0.25 -13.88
C LEU A 368 -6.11 -0.31 -14.77
N ARG A 369 -5.61 -1.50 -14.48
CA ARG A 369 -4.59 -2.18 -15.31
C ARG A 369 -5.09 -2.49 -16.71
N TYR A 370 -6.37 -2.86 -16.86
CA TYR A 370 -7.00 -3.01 -18.17
C TYR A 370 -6.94 -1.69 -18.97
N PHE A 371 -7.37 -0.56 -18.37
CA PHE A 371 -7.35 0.74 -19.04
C PHE A 371 -5.93 1.27 -19.30
N PHE A 372 -4.99 0.99 -18.41
CA PHE A 372 -3.57 1.28 -18.65
C PHE A 372 -3.04 0.51 -19.88
N ALA A 373 -3.32 -0.78 -19.99
CA ALA A 373 -2.91 -1.61 -21.12
C ALA A 373 -3.61 -1.19 -22.44
N ALA A 374 -4.82 -0.63 -22.35
CA ALA A 374 -5.57 -0.08 -23.48
C ALA A 374 -5.18 1.37 -23.83
N TYR A 375 -4.20 1.97 -23.12
CA TYR A 375 -3.78 3.38 -23.28
C TYR A 375 -4.90 4.41 -23.12
N ASN A 376 -5.95 4.09 -22.35
CA ASN A 376 -7.10 4.97 -22.14
C ASN A 376 -6.89 5.88 -20.92
N ILE A 377 -5.95 6.81 -21.04
CA ILE A 377 -5.59 7.77 -19.97
C ILE A 377 -6.78 8.62 -19.48
N PRO A 378 -7.69 9.14 -20.35
CA PRO A 378 -8.82 9.92 -19.87
C PRO A 378 -9.72 9.21 -18.87
N VAL A 379 -9.96 7.90 -19.05
CA VAL A 379 -10.74 7.09 -18.10
C VAL A 379 -10.03 6.95 -16.75
N LEU A 380 -8.70 6.81 -16.77
CA LEU A 380 -7.90 6.75 -15.54
C LEU A 380 -8.00 8.06 -14.74
N ILE A 381 -7.86 9.20 -15.42
CA ILE A 381 -7.99 10.53 -14.81
C ILE A 381 -9.40 10.71 -14.23
N LEU A 382 -10.43 10.41 -15.02
CA LEU A 382 -11.84 10.51 -14.57
C LEU A 382 -12.08 9.64 -13.33
N ASN A 383 -11.56 8.41 -13.31
CA ASN A 383 -11.68 7.53 -12.15
C ASN A 383 -10.93 8.08 -10.93
N GLY A 384 -9.72 8.62 -11.12
CA GLY A 384 -8.97 9.27 -10.04
C GLY A 384 -9.74 10.45 -9.44
N LEU A 385 -10.24 11.34 -10.27
CA LEU A 385 -11.08 12.48 -9.87
C LEU A 385 -12.34 12.00 -9.12
N ALA A 386 -13.07 11.04 -9.70
CA ALA A 386 -14.27 10.49 -9.10
C ALA A 386 -13.97 9.88 -7.71
N ASN A 387 -12.91 9.09 -7.58
CA ASN A 387 -12.53 8.49 -6.31
C ASN A 387 -12.20 9.55 -5.24
N THR A 388 -11.39 10.55 -5.59
CA THR A 388 -10.98 11.61 -4.65
C THR A 388 -12.18 12.47 -4.23
N THR A 389 -13.04 12.85 -5.19
CA THR A 389 -14.25 13.63 -4.89
C THR A 389 -15.24 12.84 -4.04
N LEU A 390 -15.49 11.56 -4.37
CA LEU A 390 -16.39 10.72 -3.60
C LEU A 390 -15.83 10.43 -2.20
N ASN A 391 -14.51 10.23 -2.06
CA ASN A 391 -13.88 10.10 -0.75
C ASN A 391 -14.14 11.33 0.11
N PHE A 392 -13.92 12.53 -0.42
CA PHE A 392 -14.20 13.77 0.29
C PHE A 392 -15.68 13.90 0.71
N LEU A 393 -16.61 13.59 -0.19
CA LEU A 393 -18.04 13.64 0.11
C LEU A 393 -18.43 12.63 1.21
N TYR A 394 -17.92 11.40 1.13
CA TYR A 394 -18.15 10.39 2.17
C TYR A 394 -17.52 10.77 3.52
N LEU A 395 -16.31 11.38 3.50
CA LEU A 395 -15.69 11.91 4.73
C LEU A 395 -16.57 12.96 5.38
N MET A 396 -17.13 13.91 4.62
CA MET A 396 -18.01 14.94 5.12
C MET A 396 -19.29 14.40 5.78
N VAL A 397 -19.79 13.25 5.31
CA VAL A 397 -21.01 12.64 5.84
C VAL A 397 -20.71 11.66 6.97
N LEU A 398 -19.75 10.75 6.78
CA LEU A 398 -19.54 9.64 7.70
C LEU A 398 -18.73 10.02 8.93
N VAL A 399 -17.80 10.97 8.83
CA VAL A 399 -16.97 11.36 9.98
C VAL A 399 -17.79 12.01 11.08
N PRO A 400 -18.70 12.96 10.80
CA PRO A 400 -19.58 13.51 11.84
C PRO A 400 -20.52 12.47 12.46
N LEU A 401 -20.94 11.44 11.72
CA LEU A 401 -21.90 10.43 12.18
C LEU A 401 -21.27 9.37 13.08
N ILE A 402 -20.10 8.86 12.72
CA ILE A 402 -19.48 7.67 13.36
C ILE A 402 -18.01 7.85 13.74
N GLY A 403 -17.48 9.08 13.63
CA GLY A 403 -16.10 9.38 14.03
C GLY A 403 -15.04 8.71 13.19
N LEU A 404 -13.98 8.22 13.84
CA LEU A 404 -12.79 7.68 13.18
C LEU A 404 -13.08 6.47 12.23
N PRO A 405 -13.95 5.50 12.56
CA PRO A 405 -14.37 4.47 11.61
C PRO A 405 -15.03 5.02 10.33
N GLY A 406 -15.60 6.23 10.40
CA GLY A 406 -16.18 6.92 9.25
C GLY A 406 -15.14 7.23 8.18
N ILE A 407 -13.89 7.47 8.54
CA ILE A 407 -12.80 7.71 7.59
C ILE A 407 -12.50 6.44 6.79
N SER A 408 -12.34 5.32 7.46
CA SER A 408 -12.05 4.04 6.80
C SER A 408 -13.21 3.53 5.94
N LEU A 409 -14.45 3.74 6.37
CA LEU A 409 -15.64 3.45 5.56
C LEU A 409 -15.77 4.39 4.35
N ALA A 410 -15.44 5.68 4.50
CA ALA A 410 -15.40 6.63 3.39
C ALA A 410 -14.42 6.17 2.30
N ALA A 411 -13.24 5.71 2.70
CA ALA A 411 -12.26 5.13 1.78
C ALA A 411 -12.81 3.88 1.07
N ALA A 412 -13.45 2.96 1.80
CA ALA A 412 -14.03 1.75 1.23
C ALA A 412 -15.17 2.07 0.25
N PHE A 413 -16.07 2.98 0.61
CA PHE A 413 -17.21 3.37 -0.24
C PHE A 413 -16.77 4.18 -1.46
N SER A 414 -15.76 5.05 -1.35
CA SER A 414 -15.24 5.80 -2.49
C SER A 414 -14.62 4.88 -3.53
N VAL A 415 -13.84 3.89 -3.07
CA VAL A 415 -13.26 2.88 -3.95
C VAL A 415 -14.35 1.99 -4.57
N GLY A 416 -15.36 1.58 -3.81
CA GLY A 416 -16.50 0.81 -4.31
C GLY A 416 -17.29 1.57 -5.38
N SER A 417 -17.61 2.84 -5.12
CA SER A 417 -18.33 3.72 -6.05
C SER A 417 -17.50 4.01 -7.31
N SER A 418 -16.21 4.33 -7.15
CA SER A 418 -15.31 4.57 -8.29
C SER A 418 -15.08 3.29 -9.12
N CYS A 419 -15.05 2.13 -8.48
CA CYS A 419 -15.01 0.83 -9.16
C CYS A 419 -16.27 0.58 -9.99
N LEU A 420 -17.44 0.91 -9.46
CA LEU A 420 -18.71 0.82 -10.20
C LEU A 420 -18.71 1.73 -11.42
N ILE A 421 -18.31 3.00 -11.26
CA ILE A 421 -18.18 3.96 -12.38
C ILE A 421 -17.24 3.40 -13.45
N LEU A 422 -16.07 2.91 -13.03
CA LEU A 422 -15.07 2.34 -13.94
C LEU A 422 -15.61 1.12 -14.68
N PHE A 423 -16.36 0.26 -13.99
CA PHE A 423 -16.99 -0.92 -14.58
C PHE A 423 -18.09 -0.55 -15.59
N LEU A 424 -18.91 0.46 -15.27
CA LEU A 424 -19.94 0.96 -16.20
C LEU A 424 -19.31 1.58 -17.46
N LEU A 425 -18.24 2.35 -17.31
CA LEU A 425 -17.48 2.89 -18.43
C LEU A 425 -16.85 1.78 -19.28
N ALA A 426 -16.30 0.75 -18.63
CA ALA A 426 -15.76 -0.42 -19.32
C ALA A 426 -16.85 -1.17 -20.11
N ARG A 427 -18.03 -1.35 -19.53
CA ARG A 427 -19.19 -1.97 -20.24
C ARG A 427 -19.66 -1.17 -21.46
N LYS A 428 -19.54 0.17 -21.41
CA LYS A 428 -19.90 1.04 -22.53
C LYS A 428 -18.88 0.98 -23.67
N GLN A 429 -17.60 0.93 -23.33
CA GLN A 429 -16.49 1.00 -24.30
C GLN A 429 -16.10 -0.38 -24.88
N ALA A 430 -16.26 -1.45 -24.11
CA ALA A 430 -15.86 -2.78 -24.52
C ALA A 430 -17.00 -3.79 -24.32
N PRO A 431 -17.54 -4.39 -25.40
CA PRO A 431 -18.63 -5.38 -25.31
C PRO A 431 -18.31 -6.59 -24.42
N LEU A 432 -17.03 -6.92 -24.26
CA LEU A 432 -16.58 -8.02 -23.40
C LEU A 432 -17.07 -7.89 -21.95
N PHE A 433 -17.15 -6.68 -21.39
CA PHE A 433 -17.60 -6.45 -20.00
C PHE A 433 -19.09 -6.70 -19.81
N ARG A 434 -19.90 -6.73 -20.88
CA ARG A 434 -21.31 -7.11 -20.81
C ARG A 434 -21.52 -8.60 -20.53
N GLN A 435 -20.52 -9.43 -20.88
CA GLN A 435 -20.56 -10.87 -20.72
C GLN A 435 -20.11 -11.35 -19.33
N LEU A 436 -19.48 -10.45 -18.52
CA LEU A 436 -19.02 -10.79 -17.18
C LEU A 436 -20.18 -11.04 -16.23
N LYS A 437 -20.24 -12.24 -15.64
CA LYS A 437 -21.28 -12.69 -14.73
C LYS A 437 -20.68 -13.05 -13.39
N PHE A 438 -20.93 -12.26 -12.36
CA PHE A 438 -20.34 -12.51 -11.04
C PHE A 438 -21.32 -12.36 -9.86
N PHE A 439 -22.50 -11.77 -10.05
CA PHE A 439 -23.47 -11.59 -8.93
C PHE A 439 -23.83 -12.90 -8.22
N ARG A 440 -24.16 -13.95 -8.99
CA ARG A 440 -24.46 -15.26 -8.42
C ARG A 440 -23.26 -15.90 -7.71
N LEU A 441 -22.03 -15.58 -8.16
CA LEU A 441 -20.83 -16.06 -7.52
C LEU A 441 -20.57 -15.34 -6.20
N ILE A 442 -20.80 -14.02 -6.14
CA ILE A 442 -20.69 -13.20 -4.94
C ILE A 442 -21.65 -13.72 -3.86
N SER A 443 -22.94 -13.90 -4.18
CA SER A 443 -23.91 -14.39 -3.20
C SER A 443 -23.55 -15.77 -2.65
N LYS A 444 -23.08 -16.68 -3.49
CA LYS A 444 -22.61 -18.00 -3.05
C LYS A 444 -21.35 -17.93 -2.19
N ALA A 445 -20.37 -17.09 -2.56
CA ALA A 445 -19.15 -16.92 -1.80
C ALA A 445 -19.43 -16.34 -0.41
N LEU A 446 -20.33 -15.35 -0.32
CA LEU A 446 -20.75 -14.76 0.96
C LEU A 446 -21.53 -15.76 1.84
N LEU A 447 -22.42 -16.55 1.25
CA LEU A 447 -23.13 -17.60 1.98
C LEU A 447 -22.16 -18.68 2.50
N ALA A 448 -21.24 -19.16 1.65
CA ALA A 448 -20.22 -20.12 2.06
C ALA A 448 -19.33 -19.55 3.18
N ALA A 449 -18.91 -18.30 3.07
CA ALA A 449 -18.09 -17.63 4.08
C ALA A 449 -18.88 -17.47 5.40
N GLY A 450 -20.13 -17.05 5.35
CA GLY A 450 -21.00 -16.92 6.54
C GLY A 450 -21.21 -18.26 7.25
N LEU A 451 -21.52 -19.33 6.51
CA LEU A 451 -21.66 -20.67 7.08
C LEU A 451 -20.34 -21.19 7.69
N SER A 452 -19.24 -21.00 7.01
CA SER A 452 -17.91 -21.38 7.51
C SER A 452 -17.55 -20.64 8.80
N MET A 453 -17.92 -19.35 8.87
CA MET A 453 -17.69 -18.52 10.05
C MET A 453 -18.55 -18.94 11.24
N LEU A 454 -19.80 -19.31 10.99
CA LEU A 454 -20.69 -19.86 12.04
C LEU A 454 -20.10 -21.14 12.64
N ILE A 455 -19.62 -22.07 11.81
CA ILE A 455 -19.01 -23.32 12.29
C ILE A 455 -17.71 -23.04 13.03
N ALA A 456 -16.83 -22.21 12.50
CA ALA A 456 -15.60 -21.80 13.17
C ALA A 456 -15.90 -21.10 14.51
N GLY A 457 -16.94 -20.27 14.58
CA GLY A 457 -17.41 -19.62 15.79
C GLY A 457 -17.92 -20.62 16.87
N LEU A 458 -18.65 -21.65 16.45
CA LEU A 458 -19.10 -22.71 17.35
C LEU A 458 -17.95 -23.56 17.90
N SER A 459 -16.83 -23.65 17.21
CA SER A 459 -15.62 -24.36 17.67
C SER A 459 -14.73 -23.55 18.62
N LYS A 460 -14.95 -22.23 18.73
CA LYS A 460 -14.16 -21.35 19.63
C LYS A 460 -14.07 -21.79 21.07
N PRO A 461 -15.19 -22.17 21.75
CA PRO A 461 -15.10 -22.62 23.14
C PRO A 461 -14.18 -23.83 23.31
N SER A 462 -14.27 -24.80 22.39
CA SER A 462 -13.44 -26.01 22.41
C SER A 462 -11.98 -25.67 22.16
N ILE A 463 -11.66 -24.81 21.17
CA ILE A 463 -10.29 -24.36 20.88
C ILE A 463 -9.70 -23.65 22.11
N ASN A 464 -10.47 -22.76 22.75
CA ASN A 464 -10.03 -22.06 23.96
C ASN A 464 -9.77 -23.00 25.13
N LEU A 465 -10.51 -24.08 25.24
CA LEU A 465 -10.33 -25.11 26.29
C LEU A 465 -9.02 -25.91 26.06
N TYR A 466 -8.79 -26.36 24.81
CA TYR A 466 -7.60 -27.16 24.48
C TYR A 466 -6.29 -26.34 24.38
N LEU A 467 -6.39 -25.07 23.99
CA LEU A 467 -5.26 -24.16 23.86
C LEU A 467 -5.28 -23.11 24.99
N ALA A 468 -5.64 -23.53 26.21
CA ALA A 468 -5.67 -22.66 27.38
C ALA A 468 -4.25 -22.21 27.74
N GLY A 469 -3.99 -20.90 27.62
CA GLY A 469 -2.72 -20.26 27.97
C GLY A 469 -2.79 -18.76 27.69
N GLU A 470 -2.13 -17.95 28.53
CA GLU A 470 -2.14 -16.49 28.46
C GLU A 470 -1.01 -15.93 27.58
N ASN A 471 -0.15 -16.79 27.04
CA ASN A 471 0.99 -16.37 26.25
C ASN A 471 0.61 -16.07 24.78
N ILE A 472 1.33 -15.12 24.17
CA ILE A 472 1.18 -14.75 22.74
C ILE A 472 1.22 -15.97 21.82
N PHE A 473 2.03 -16.97 22.14
CA PHE A 473 2.14 -18.21 21.36
C PHE A 473 0.82 -18.99 21.35
N HIS A 474 0.13 -19.11 22.48
CA HIS A 474 -1.17 -19.78 22.56
C HIS A 474 -2.26 -19.00 21.82
N GLU A 475 -2.19 -17.66 21.83
CA GLU A 475 -3.11 -16.82 21.10
C GLU A 475 -2.90 -16.93 19.58
N LEU A 476 -1.65 -16.98 19.11
CA LEU A 476 -1.30 -17.28 17.72
C LEU A 476 -1.81 -18.66 17.29
N LEU A 477 -1.64 -19.68 18.12
CA LEU A 477 -2.15 -21.02 17.83
C LEU A 477 -3.67 -21.03 17.75
N ARG A 478 -4.38 -20.37 18.68
CA ARG A 478 -5.84 -20.23 18.64
C ARG A 478 -6.33 -19.57 17.35
N GLN A 479 -5.80 -18.40 17.03
CA GLN A 479 -6.18 -17.66 15.82
C GLN A 479 -5.81 -18.45 14.54
N GLY A 480 -4.64 -19.09 14.53
CA GLY A 480 -4.21 -19.96 13.43
C GLY A 480 -5.15 -21.16 13.23
N THR A 481 -5.55 -21.81 14.34
CA THR A 481 -6.48 -22.95 14.29
C THR A 481 -7.86 -22.53 13.80
N GLU A 482 -8.40 -21.41 14.29
CA GLU A 482 -9.67 -20.84 13.83
C GLU A 482 -9.61 -20.49 12.32
N PHE A 483 -8.52 -19.89 11.87
CA PHE A 483 -8.32 -19.56 10.45
C PHE A 483 -8.26 -20.81 9.57
N ILE A 484 -7.54 -21.85 10.00
CA ILE A 484 -7.45 -23.12 9.27
C ILE A 484 -8.82 -23.79 9.20
N LEU A 485 -9.57 -23.87 10.32
CA LEU A 485 -10.92 -24.44 10.34
C LEU A 485 -11.85 -23.67 9.42
N PHE A 486 -11.86 -22.33 9.51
CA PHE A 486 -12.62 -21.50 8.60
C PHE A 486 -12.29 -21.80 7.13
N GLY A 487 -10.99 -21.88 6.79
CA GLY A 487 -10.53 -22.19 5.44
C GLY A 487 -10.95 -23.57 4.95
N CYS A 488 -10.84 -24.60 5.80
CA CYS A 488 -11.27 -25.96 5.48
C CYS A 488 -12.78 -26.03 5.20
N PHE A 489 -13.61 -25.45 6.06
CA PHE A 489 -15.07 -25.42 5.85
C PHE A 489 -15.44 -24.58 4.64
N TYR A 490 -14.77 -23.45 4.42
CA TYR A 490 -14.99 -22.64 3.22
C TYR A 490 -14.66 -23.41 1.94
N CYS A 491 -13.54 -24.12 1.89
CA CYS A 491 -13.20 -24.98 0.76
C CYS A 491 -14.24 -26.08 0.55
N LEU A 492 -14.71 -26.71 1.63
CA LEU A 492 -15.77 -27.73 1.58
C LEU A 492 -17.07 -27.17 0.97
N PHE A 493 -17.54 -26.01 1.46
CA PHE A 493 -18.73 -25.35 0.93
C PHE A 493 -18.52 -24.89 -0.51
N CYS A 494 -17.34 -24.43 -0.88
CA CYS A 494 -17.00 -24.12 -2.27
C CYS A 494 -17.14 -25.34 -3.17
N LEU A 495 -16.64 -26.50 -2.77
CA LEU A 495 -16.78 -27.76 -3.53
C LEU A 495 -18.25 -28.18 -3.73
N ILE A 496 -19.09 -27.95 -2.71
CA ILE A 496 -20.53 -28.28 -2.75
C ILE A 496 -21.30 -27.27 -3.60
N MET A 497 -21.06 -25.95 -3.40
CA MET A 497 -21.88 -24.89 -3.98
C MET A 497 -21.44 -24.43 -5.37
N PHE A 498 -20.16 -24.64 -5.72
CA PHE A 498 -19.61 -24.22 -7.02
C PHE A 498 -19.53 -25.41 -7.98
N LYS A 499 -20.09 -25.26 -9.17
CA LYS A 499 -19.85 -26.23 -10.24
C LYS A 499 -18.34 -26.25 -10.58
N LYS A 500 -17.75 -27.41 -10.92
CA LYS A 500 -16.34 -27.58 -11.33
C LYS A 500 -15.85 -26.50 -12.32
N ARG A 501 -16.75 -25.94 -13.12
CA ARG A 501 -16.46 -24.88 -14.09
C ARG A 501 -15.97 -23.55 -13.49
N TYR A 502 -16.23 -23.27 -12.21
CA TYR A 502 -15.79 -22.01 -11.54
C TYR A 502 -14.46 -22.18 -10.79
N LEU A 503 -14.09 -23.41 -10.41
CA LEU A 503 -12.88 -23.72 -9.63
C LEU A 503 -11.68 -24.07 -10.51
N PHE A 504 -11.91 -24.69 -11.69
CA PHE A 504 -10.84 -25.25 -12.54
C PHE A 504 -10.88 -24.74 -14.00
N ALA A 505 -11.80 -23.87 -14.36
CA ALA A 505 -11.85 -23.20 -15.66
C ALA A 505 -11.09 -21.86 -15.57
#